data_b17b127585886e988e5a89e8ce883d66
#
_entry.id   b17b127585886e988e5a89e8ce883d66
#
_cell.length_a   1.000
_cell.length_b   1.000
_cell.length_c   1.000
_cell.angle_alpha   90.00
_cell.angle_beta   90.00
_cell.angle_gamma   90.00
#
_symmetry.space_group_name_H-M   'P 1'
#
loop_
_entity.id
_entity.type
_entity.pdbx_description
1 polymer ?
#
loop_
_entity_poly.entity_id
_entity_poly.type
_entity_poly.pdbx_seq_one_letter_code
_entity_poly.pdbx_strand_id
1 'polypeptide(L)'
;MTALTIAQRLSEDVKDAMRARDERRLSAIRMLRAAIKNLEISRSDRKDAKYGQEVTEADVVAVVQKEITQKRETIHFAEIGNRSELLEKERAELAIMER
;
A
#
# COMPACT_ATOMS: atom_id res chain seq x y z
N MET A 1 9.03 -5.89 -24.33
CA MET A 1 8.76 -4.78 -23.39
C MET A 1 8.67 -5.35 -21.98
N THR A 2 9.48 -4.84 -21.06
CA THR A 2 9.48 -5.33 -19.67
C THR A 2 8.38 -4.64 -18.87
N ALA A 3 7.53 -5.42 -18.19
CA ALA A 3 6.51 -4.85 -17.32
C ALA A 3 7.17 -4.07 -16.17
N LEU A 4 6.55 -2.98 -15.74
CA LEU A 4 6.99 -2.23 -14.58
C LEU A 4 6.82 -3.07 -13.31
N THR A 5 7.78 -2.98 -12.40
CA THR A 5 7.62 -3.54 -11.05
C THR A 5 6.57 -2.71 -10.30
N ILE A 6 6.02 -3.28 -9.23
CA ILE A 6 5.07 -2.55 -8.37
C ILE A 6 5.73 -1.28 -7.82
N ALA A 7 6.99 -1.35 -7.38
CA ALA A 7 7.71 -0.19 -6.86
C ALA A 7 7.87 0.92 -7.92
N GLN A 8 8.22 0.55 -9.16
CA GLN A 8 8.35 1.50 -10.27
C GLN A 8 7.01 2.12 -10.61
N ARG A 9 5.96 1.31 -10.67
CA ARG A 9 4.60 1.78 -10.92
C ARG A 9 4.12 2.76 -9.85
N LEU A 10 4.38 2.46 -8.58
CA LEU A 10 4.04 3.36 -7.48
C LEU A 10 4.78 4.69 -7.58
N SER A 11 6.05 4.68 -7.97
CA SER A 11 6.84 5.91 -8.18
C SER A 11 6.24 6.79 -9.27
N GLU A 12 5.77 6.21 -10.37
CA GLU A 12 5.10 6.96 -11.44
C GLU A 12 3.73 7.46 -10.99
N ASP A 13 2.97 6.64 -10.28
CA ASP A 13 1.65 7.01 -9.78
C ASP A 13 1.72 8.16 -8.78
N VAL A 14 2.77 8.24 -7.96
CA VAL A 14 3.00 9.40 -7.08
C VAL A 14 3.10 10.69 -7.89
N LYS A 15 3.88 10.68 -8.96
CA LYS A 15 4.04 11.86 -9.82
C LYS A 15 2.70 12.28 -10.43
N ASP A 16 1.95 11.33 -10.93
CA ASP A 16 0.64 11.59 -11.53
C ASP A 16 -0.35 12.12 -10.50
N ALA A 17 -0.38 11.54 -9.30
CA ALA A 17 -1.26 11.99 -8.22
C ALA A 17 -0.89 13.40 -7.76
N MET A 18 0.39 13.74 -7.68
CA MET A 18 0.84 15.09 -7.34
C MET A 18 0.46 16.11 -8.40
N ARG A 19 0.61 15.77 -9.69
CA ARG A 19 0.20 16.64 -10.79
C ARG A 19 -1.31 16.90 -10.80
N ALA A 20 -2.09 15.87 -10.50
CA ALA A 20 -3.54 15.93 -10.44
C ALA A 20 -4.06 16.52 -9.11
N ARG A 21 -3.19 16.76 -8.14
CA ARG A 21 -3.55 17.20 -6.78
C ARG A 21 -4.56 16.25 -6.13
N ASP A 22 -4.46 14.97 -6.42
CA ASP A 22 -5.32 13.92 -5.87
C ASP A 22 -4.75 13.41 -4.55
N GLU A 23 -5.19 14.01 -3.46
CA GLU A 23 -4.68 13.73 -2.11
C GLU A 23 -5.00 12.31 -1.64
N ARG A 24 -6.19 11.80 -1.99
CA ARG A 24 -6.59 10.44 -1.59
C ARG A 24 -5.75 9.40 -2.28
N ARG A 25 -5.52 9.58 -3.57
CA ARG A 25 -4.65 8.71 -4.36
C ARG A 25 -3.21 8.76 -3.82
N LEU A 26 -2.72 9.94 -3.53
CA LEU A 26 -1.39 10.14 -2.97
C LEU A 26 -1.25 9.48 -1.60
N SER A 27 -2.26 9.61 -0.74
CA SER A 27 -2.29 8.97 0.58
C SER A 27 -2.22 7.45 0.47
N ALA A 28 -3.05 6.84 -0.39
CA ALA A 28 -3.05 5.40 -0.60
C ALA A 28 -1.71 4.88 -1.12
N ILE A 29 -1.12 5.59 -2.08
CA ILE A 29 0.19 5.22 -2.65
C ILE A 29 1.29 5.32 -1.59
N ARG A 30 1.28 6.37 -0.77
CA ARG A 30 2.25 6.53 0.31
C ARG A 30 2.14 5.42 1.34
N MET A 31 0.93 4.96 1.65
CA MET A 31 0.72 3.83 2.57
C MET A 31 1.35 2.55 2.01
N LEU A 32 1.16 2.26 0.73
CA LEU A 32 1.76 1.09 0.09
C LEU A 32 3.29 1.20 0.04
N ARG A 33 3.83 2.36 -0.28
CA ARG A 33 5.28 2.58 -0.30
C ARG A 33 5.89 2.44 1.09
N ALA A 34 5.22 2.94 2.12
CA ALA A 34 5.67 2.78 3.50
C ALA A 34 5.70 1.31 3.93
N ALA A 35 4.69 0.53 3.55
CA ALA A 35 4.65 -0.90 3.86
C ALA A 35 5.80 -1.65 3.16
N ILE A 36 6.10 -1.34 1.91
CA ILE A 36 7.23 -1.92 1.18
C ILE A 36 8.55 -1.52 1.84
N LYS A 37 8.68 -0.26 2.22
CA LYS A 37 9.89 0.23 2.91
C LYS A 37 10.10 -0.47 4.25
N ASN A 38 9.03 -0.70 5.01
CA ASN A 38 9.09 -1.43 6.26
C ASN A 38 9.55 -2.88 6.05
N LEU A 39 9.13 -3.52 4.97
CA LEU A 39 9.63 -4.86 4.61
C LEU A 39 11.14 -4.83 4.35
N GLU A 40 11.62 -3.87 3.59
CA GLU A 40 13.05 -3.72 3.32
C GLU A 40 13.84 -3.51 4.62
N ILE A 41 13.32 -2.68 5.52
CA ILE A 41 13.93 -2.42 6.83
C ILE A 41 13.98 -3.71 7.65
N SER A 42 12.91 -4.51 7.66
CA SER A 42 12.89 -5.76 8.41
C SER A 42 13.94 -6.76 7.92
N ARG A 43 14.19 -6.80 6.61
CA ARG A 43 15.24 -7.67 6.03
C ARG A 43 16.65 -7.21 6.41
N SER A 44 16.80 -5.98 6.87
CA SER A 44 18.05 -5.44 7.41
C SER A 44 18.21 -5.62 8.91
N ASP A 45 17.19 -6.10 9.61
CA ASP A 45 17.21 -6.36 11.05
C ASP A 45 17.74 -7.77 11.33
N ARG A 46 18.85 -7.85 12.05
CA ARG A 46 19.49 -9.12 12.42
C ARG A 46 18.60 -10.04 13.23
N LYS A 47 17.57 -9.50 13.88
CA LYS A 47 16.60 -10.28 14.65
C LYS A 47 15.51 -10.91 13.80
N ASP A 48 15.36 -10.45 12.55
CA ASP A 48 14.38 -10.99 11.63
C ASP A 48 14.82 -12.36 11.12
N ALA A 49 13.90 -13.31 11.05
CA ALA A 49 14.19 -14.66 10.57
C ALA A 49 14.68 -14.68 9.12
N LYS A 50 14.31 -13.66 8.35
CA LYS A 50 14.69 -13.52 6.93
C LYS A 50 15.79 -12.50 6.70
N TYR A 51 16.56 -12.18 7.74
CA TYR A 51 17.65 -11.22 7.65
C TYR A 51 18.58 -11.52 6.47
N GLY A 52 18.88 -10.50 5.71
CA GLY A 52 19.80 -10.57 4.58
C GLY A 52 19.18 -11.15 3.30
N GLN A 53 17.94 -11.63 3.34
CA GLN A 53 17.27 -12.10 2.13
C GLN A 53 16.79 -10.93 1.28
N GLU A 54 16.96 -11.07 -0.03
CA GLU A 54 16.48 -10.08 -0.97
C GLU A 54 14.95 -10.00 -0.98
N VAL A 55 14.41 -8.78 -1.07
CA VAL A 55 12.96 -8.56 -1.23
C VAL A 55 12.61 -8.84 -2.69
N THR A 56 11.79 -9.86 -2.92
CA THR A 56 11.34 -10.23 -4.26
C THR A 56 10.03 -9.52 -4.63
N GLU A 57 9.68 -9.55 -5.92
CA GLU A 57 8.39 -9.01 -6.37
C GLU A 57 7.21 -9.77 -5.73
N ALA A 58 7.35 -11.07 -5.50
CA ALA A 58 6.35 -11.86 -4.79
C ALA A 58 6.15 -11.36 -3.35
N ASP A 59 7.23 -10.97 -2.68
CA ASP A 59 7.17 -10.39 -1.34
C ASP A 59 6.42 -9.05 -1.36
N VAL A 60 6.65 -8.23 -2.37
CA VAL A 60 5.97 -6.94 -2.54
C VAL A 60 4.48 -7.15 -2.78
N VAL A 61 4.11 -8.11 -3.63
CA VAL A 61 2.71 -8.47 -3.87
C VAL A 61 2.02 -8.89 -2.56
N ALA A 62 2.70 -9.72 -1.75
CA ALA A 62 2.14 -10.17 -0.47
C ALA A 62 1.89 -9.00 0.49
N VAL A 63 2.81 -8.04 0.54
CA VAL A 63 2.65 -6.82 1.36
C VAL A 63 1.45 -6.00 0.89
N VAL A 64 1.30 -5.80 -0.41
CA VAL A 64 0.18 -5.05 -0.98
C VAL A 64 -1.14 -5.74 -0.65
N GLN A 65 -1.22 -7.07 -0.80
CA GLN A 65 -2.41 -7.84 -0.46
C GLN A 65 -2.76 -7.73 1.02
N LYS A 66 -1.76 -7.73 1.89
CA LYS A 66 -1.96 -7.54 3.33
C LYS A 66 -2.56 -6.16 3.62
N GLU A 67 -2.05 -5.11 3.00
CA GLU A 67 -2.58 -3.75 3.15
C GLU A 67 -4.03 -3.66 2.68
N ILE A 68 -4.36 -4.31 1.56
CA ILE A 68 -5.72 -4.38 1.04
C ILE A 68 -6.65 -5.08 2.05
N THR A 69 -6.21 -6.21 2.61
CA THR A 69 -6.98 -6.95 3.60
C THR A 69 -7.25 -6.11 4.85
N GLN A 70 -6.22 -5.43 5.36
CA GLN A 70 -6.36 -4.53 6.51
C GLN A 70 -7.32 -3.38 6.21
N LYS A 71 -7.27 -2.84 5.01
CA LYS A 71 -8.18 -1.76 4.58
C LYS A 71 -9.63 -2.25 4.56
N ARG A 72 -9.88 -3.45 4.05
CA ARG A 72 -11.22 -4.06 4.06
C ARG A 72 -11.75 -4.28 5.48
N GLU A 73 -10.89 -4.71 6.40
CA GLU A 73 -11.25 -4.87 7.81
C GLU A 73 -11.61 -3.52 8.44
N THR A 74 -10.83 -2.48 8.16
CA THR A 74 -11.11 -1.12 8.64
C THR A 74 -12.47 -0.63 8.14
N ILE A 75 -12.78 -0.88 6.87
CA ILE A 75 -14.07 -0.53 6.28
C ILE A 75 -15.20 -1.29 6.98
N HIS A 76 -15.02 -2.58 7.22
CA HIS A 76 -16.02 -3.40 7.91
C HIS A 76 -16.34 -2.84 9.29
N PHE A 77 -15.32 -2.52 10.09
CA PHE A 77 -15.52 -1.93 11.42
C PHE A 77 -16.12 -0.52 11.35
N ALA A 78 -15.76 0.28 10.34
CA ALA A 78 -16.36 1.59 10.13
C ALA A 78 -17.85 1.50 9.77
N GLU A 79 -18.24 0.50 9.00
CA GLU A 79 -19.65 0.22 8.68
C GLU A 79 -20.45 -0.12 9.94
N ILE A 80 -19.92 -1.00 10.77
CA ILE A 80 -20.53 -1.38 12.05
C ILE A 80 -20.69 -0.16 12.96
N GLY A 81 -19.65 0.69 13.04
CA GLY A 81 -19.65 1.88 13.89
C GLY A 81 -20.39 3.08 13.30
N ASN A 82 -20.94 2.98 12.10
CA ASN A 82 -21.65 4.05 11.40
C ASN A 82 -20.83 5.33 11.25
N ARG A 83 -19.55 5.21 10.88
CA ARG A 83 -18.61 6.32 10.70
C ARG A 83 -18.52 6.69 9.22
N SER A 84 -19.48 7.45 8.71
CA SER A 84 -19.63 7.72 7.29
C SER A 84 -18.44 8.45 6.63
N GLU A 85 -17.85 9.43 7.31
CA GLU A 85 -16.70 10.16 6.76
C GLU A 85 -15.47 9.28 6.61
N LEU A 86 -15.16 8.49 7.64
CA LEU A 86 -14.07 7.53 7.60
C LEU A 86 -14.31 6.50 6.51
N LEU A 87 -15.55 6.03 6.38
CA LEU A 87 -15.93 5.02 5.40
C LEU A 87 -15.69 5.50 3.97
N GLU A 88 -16.08 6.72 3.65
CA GLU A 88 -15.87 7.31 2.33
C GLU A 88 -14.38 7.37 1.98
N LYS A 89 -13.56 7.86 2.90
CA LYS A 89 -12.11 7.93 2.73
C LYS A 89 -11.50 6.55 2.52
N GLU A 90 -11.84 5.59 3.38
CA GLU A 90 -11.26 4.25 3.35
C GLU A 90 -11.66 3.49 2.08
N ARG A 91 -12.89 3.62 1.62
CA ARG A 91 -13.35 3.01 0.37
C ARG A 91 -12.63 3.59 -0.85
N ALA A 92 -12.40 4.90 -0.87
CA ALA A 92 -11.66 5.53 -1.95
C ALA A 92 -10.21 5.04 -2.00
N GLU A 93 -9.55 4.93 -0.85
CA GLU A 93 -8.18 4.41 -0.74
C GLU A 93 -8.11 2.94 -1.14
N LEU A 94 -9.08 2.12 -0.74
CA LEU A 94 -9.16 0.71 -1.14
C LEU A 94 -9.24 0.56 -2.66
N ALA A 95 -10.10 1.33 -3.31
CA ALA A 95 -10.24 1.31 -4.76
C ALA A 95 -8.93 1.63 -5.47
N ILE A 96 -8.14 2.55 -4.92
CA ILE A 96 -6.82 2.91 -5.44
C ILE A 96 -5.82 1.76 -5.26
N MET A 97 -5.81 1.14 -4.10
CA MET A 97 -4.89 0.03 -3.79
C MET A 97 -5.16 -1.21 -4.65
N GLU A 98 -6.41 -1.44 -5.02
CA GLU A 98 -6.81 -2.59 -5.83
C GLU A 98 -6.53 -2.43 -7.33
N ARG A 99 -6.13 -1.26 -7.77
CA ARG A 99 -5.71 -1.05 -9.15
C ARG A 99 -4.42 -1.86 -9.48
#